data_78a15629a67d9d75dbb6a5804effaf08
#
_entry.id   78a15629a67d9d75dbb6a5804effaf08
#
_cell.length_a   1.000
_cell.length_b   1.000
_cell.length_c   1.000
_cell.angle_alpha   90.00
_cell.angle_beta   90.00
_cell.angle_gamma   90.00
#
_symmetry.space_group_name_H-M   'P 1'
#
loop_
_entity.id
_entity.type
_entity.pdbx_description
1 polymer ?
#
loop_
_entity_poly.entity_id
_entity_poly.type
_entity_poly.pdbx_seq_one_letter_code
_entity_poly.pdbx_strand_id
1 'polypeptide(L)'
;MFLVYSGEKSLLRFATTGSVDDGKSTLIGRLLYETKSIYDDQFAAIEKTSKKKGLKEVELAYLLDGLAAEREQGITIDVAYRYFETPKRKFVITDSPGHVQYTRNMVTGASKADCAVILIDARNGVLTQSKRHGFIISLLQIPHLIVAVNKMDLVDYAEDVFHRIVEEYENFSQKLDIHDIVYIPVSALKGDNVVIKSKRMPWYDGTTLLHYLENIHVTADRNLVDFRFPVQYVIRPHLEFRGFAGKIVSGTVTPGEEVVVLPSGKASTVKSITTYDGELSEAFCPQSVVLSLNDEIDVSRGDMIVRKKNLPQIENRLEAMLCWMDEQPMHMTGQYILKHTTRSVKAHVTKIIYKTDVDTLHRQPAETFVLNDIGRVEISTLMPILFDPYKLNHATGSFILIDPLTNNTVAAGMIRGVVRNIEDYVETEKGDVDKIKKSSHTIWRGLNIGRAEREKQNTHKAVVLWFTGLSGAGKSTIAATLEKRLFNCHCRTMLLDGDNVRHGLCSDLGFSALDRKENIRRAGEVAKLFFDNGDIVLCTFISPFRQDRE
;
A
#
# COMPACT_ATOMS: atom_id res chain seq x y z
N MET A 1 -19.92 -20.04 2.39
CA MET A 1 -20.80 -20.07 1.21
C MET A 1 -21.12 -18.60 0.90
N PHE A 2 -20.31 -17.97 0.06
CA PHE A 2 -20.50 -16.57 -0.29
C PHE A 2 -21.64 -16.47 -1.31
N LEU A 3 -22.74 -15.89 -0.87
CA LEU A 3 -23.81 -15.49 -1.78
C LEU A 3 -23.28 -14.39 -2.70
N VAL A 4 -22.90 -14.76 -3.91
CA VAL A 4 -22.74 -13.84 -5.01
C VAL A 4 -24.14 -13.28 -5.27
N TYR A 5 -24.36 -12.00 -4.98
CA TYR A 5 -25.55 -11.29 -5.45
C TYR A 5 -25.57 -11.40 -6.98
N SER A 6 -26.44 -12.25 -7.47
CA SER A 6 -26.65 -12.51 -8.89
C SER A 6 -27.23 -11.25 -9.53
N GLY A 7 -26.40 -10.49 -10.24
CA GLY A 7 -26.87 -9.41 -11.11
C GLY A 7 -26.01 -8.17 -11.21
N GLU A 8 -25.20 -7.82 -10.21
CA GLU A 8 -24.37 -6.62 -10.29
C GLU A 8 -22.94 -6.93 -10.78
N LYS A 9 -22.56 -6.30 -11.89
CA LYS A 9 -21.18 -6.37 -12.40
C LYS A 9 -20.23 -5.77 -11.37
N SER A 10 -19.13 -6.46 -11.06
CA SER A 10 -18.09 -5.92 -10.17
C SER A 10 -17.46 -4.65 -10.76
N LEU A 11 -17.00 -3.75 -9.89
CA LEU A 11 -16.36 -2.50 -10.27
C LEU A 11 -14.85 -2.59 -10.06
N LEU A 12 -14.07 -2.23 -11.09
CA LEU A 12 -12.62 -2.04 -11.02
C LEU A 12 -12.27 -0.57 -11.25
N ARG A 13 -11.46 -0.02 -10.36
CA ARG A 13 -10.83 1.29 -10.54
C ARG A 13 -9.37 1.10 -10.89
N PHE A 14 -8.94 1.64 -12.01
CA PHE A 14 -7.53 1.60 -12.34
C PHE A 14 -7.00 2.98 -12.75
N ALA A 15 -5.76 3.26 -12.35
CA ALA A 15 -5.07 4.48 -12.71
C ALA A 15 -4.11 4.23 -13.87
N THR A 16 -4.12 5.11 -14.86
CA THR A 16 -3.11 5.12 -15.92
C THR A 16 -2.04 6.15 -15.61
N THR A 17 -0.79 5.78 -15.76
CA THR A 17 0.37 6.65 -15.52
C THR A 17 1.50 6.32 -16.49
N GLY A 18 2.48 7.19 -16.61
CA GLY A 18 3.61 7.06 -17.54
C GLY A 18 4.15 8.45 -17.87
N SER A 19 5.29 8.54 -18.54
CA SER A 19 5.88 9.82 -18.94
C SER A 19 5.00 10.55 -19.95
N VAL A 20 5.35 11.80 -20.22
CA VAL A 20 4.75 12.54 -21.33
C VAL A 20 5.05 11.76 -22.62
N ASP A 21 4.09 11.72 -23.52
CA ASP A 21 4.17 11.00 -24.81
C ASP A 21 4.26 9.47 -24.77
N ASP A 22 4.17 8.82 -23.62
CA ASP A 22 4.09 7.33 -23.56
C ASP A 22 2.80 6.76 -24.15
N GLY A 23 1.81 7.62 -24.47
CA GLY A 23 0.57 7.22 -25.14
C GLY A 23 -0.58 6.88 -24.21
N LYS A 24 -0.63 7.44 -22.99
CA LYS A 24 -1.73 7.25 -22.02
C LYS A 24 -3.09 7.55 -22.63
N SER A 25 -3.27 8.76 -23.14
CA SER A 25 -4.52 9.20 -23.76
C SER A 25 -4.91 8.34 -24.96
N THR A 26 -3.94 7.92 -25.76
CA THR A 26 -4.18 7.02 -26.90
C THR A 26 -4.67 5.65 -26.42
N LEU A 27 -4.08 5.08 -25.34
CA LEU A 27 -4.50 3.79 -24.77
C LEU A 27 -5.92 3.86 -24.19
N ILE A 28 -6.24 4.91 -23.45
CA ILE A 28 -7.59 5.10 -22.88
C ILE A 28 -8.59 5.26 -24.03
N GLY A 29 -8.29 6.12 -24.99
CA GLY A 29 -9.13 6.31 -26.17
C GLY A 29 -9.37 5.00 -26.94
N ARG A 30 -8.34 4.14 -27.07
CA ARG A 30 -8.43 2.82 -27.69
C ARG A 30 -9.34 1.87 -26.92
N LEU A 31 -9.18 1.81 -25.59
CA LEU A 31 -10.07 1.01 -24.73
C LEU A 31 -11.53 1.44 -24.89
N LEU A 32 -11.81 2.75 -24.81
CA LEU A 32 -13.16 3.27 -24.96
C LEU A 32 -13.76 3.01 -26.35
N TYR A 33 -12.93 3.13 -27.38
CA TYR A 33 -13.36 2.86 -28.76
C TYR A 33 -13.69 1.38 -28.99
N GLU A 34 -12.79 0.47 -28.61
CA GLU A 34 -12.97 -0.97 -28.86
C GLU A 34 -14.03 -1.60 -27.96
N THR A 35 -14.29 -1.04 -26.77
CA THR A 35 -15.41 -1.46 -25.91
C THR A 35 -16.75 -0.84 -26.30
N LYS A 36 -16.79 -0.05 -27.39
CA LYS A 36 -18.00 0.65 -27.87
C LYS A 36 -18.63 1.57 -26.83
N SER A 37 -17.79 2.16 -25.98
CA SER A 37 -18.22 3.07 -24.91
C SER A 37 -18.20 4.55 -25.35
N ILE A 38 -18.04 4.82 -26.63
CA ILE A 38 -18.05 6.15 -27.26
C ILE A 38 -19.33 6.27 -28.08
N TYR A 39 -20.00 7.40 -27.98
CA TYR A 39 -21.16 7.73 -28.81
C TYR A 39 -20.73 8.09 -30.24
N ASP A 40 -21.55 7.72 -31.21
CA ASP A 40 -21.25 7.90 -32.65
C ASP A 40 -21.02 9.38 -33.03
N ASP A 41 -21.71 10.31 -32.38
CA ASP A 41 -21.53 11.76 -32.57
C ASP A 41 -20.17 12.27 -32.09
N GLN A 42 -19.69 11.74 -30.94
CA GLN A 42 -18.35 12.05 -30.40
C GLN A 42 -17.26 11.51 -31.35
N PHE A 43 -17.42 10.29 -31.84
CA PHE A 43 -16.48 9.71 -32.80
C PHE A 43 -16.42 10.51 -34.09
N ALA A 44 -17.57 10.88 -34.66
CA ALA A 44 -17.64 11.72 -35.86
C ALA A 44 -16.96 13.10 -35.69
N ALA A 45 -17.09 13.70 -34.50
CA ALA A 45 -16.43 14.98 -34.18
C ALA A 45 -14.90 14.85 -34.17
N ILE A 46 -14.37 13.75 -33.62
CA ILE A 46 -12.92 13.46 -33.56
C ILE A 46 -12.37 13.15 -34.96
N GLU A 47 -13.07 12.35 -35.73
CA GLU A 47 -12.70 12.06 -37.11
C GLU A 47 -12.59 13.35 -37.94
N LYS A 48 -13.54 14.25 -37.80
CA LYS A 48 -13.52 15.58 -38.46
C LYS A 48 -12.33 16.41 -38.01
N THR A 49 -12.00 16.38 -36.71
CA THR A 49 -10.86 17.13 -36.13
C THR A 49 -9.53 16.56 -36.62
N SER A 50 -9.37 15.22 -36.63
CA SER A 50 -8.16 14.55 -37.11
C SER A 50 -7.93 14.82 -38.60
N LYS A 51 -8.99 14.79 -39.43
CA LYS A 51 -8.93 15.14 -40.86
C LYS A 51 -8.52 16.61 -41.07
N LYS A 52 -9.06 17.55 -40.27
CA LYS A 52 -8.68 18.97 -40.34
C LYS A 52 -7.21 19.21 -40.03
N LYS A 53 -6.60 18.43 -39.13
CA LYS A 53 -5.20 18.49 -38.78
C LYS A 53 -4.28 17.70 -39.73
N GLY A 54 -4.84 17.13 -40.80
CA GLY A 54 -4.07 16.41 -41.82
C GLY A 54 -3.56 15.03 -41.40
N LEU A 55 -4.10 14.47 -40.32
CA LEU A 55 -3.74 13.15 -39.83
C LEU A 55 -4.37 12.07 -40.71
N LYS A 56 -3.59 11.02 -41.04
CA LYS A 56 -4.06 9.88 -41.83
C LYS A 56 -4.96 8.93 -41.06
N GLU A 57 -4.84 8.90 -39.72
CA GLU A 57 -5.60 8.06 -38.79
C GLU A 57 -6.34 8.95 -37.78
N VAL A 58 -7.42 8.41 -37.21
CA VAL A 58 -8.18 9.10 -36.17
C VAL A 58 -7.35 9.14 -34.88
N GLU A 59 -7.02 10.34 -34.41
CA GLU A 59 -6.28 10.53 -33.16
C GLU A 59 -7.23 10.38 -31.96
N LEU A 60 -7.24 9.18 -31.37
CA LEU A 60 -8.14 8.84 -30.27
C LEU A 60 -7.82 9.61 -28.97
N ALA A 61 -6.63 10.21 -28.87
CA ALA A 61 -6.27 11.04 -27.72
C ALA A 61 -7.20 12.26 -27.57
N TYR A 62 -7.74 12.80 -28.68
CA TYR A 62 -8.69 13.92 -28.62
C TYR A 62 -10.03 13.61 -27.92
N LEU A 63 -10.31 12.33 -27.65
CA LEU A 63 -11.45 11.94 -26.78
C LEU A 63 -11.33 12.45 -25.35
N LEU A 64 -10.10 12.67 -24.90
CA LEU A 64 -9.78 12.88 -23.49
C LEU A 64 -9.50 14.34 -23.17
N ASP A 65 -9.09 15.14 -24.18
CA ASP A 65 -8.72 16.54 -24.01
C ASP A 65 -9.93 17.39 -23.59
N GLY A 66 -10.18 17.44 -22.29
CA GLY A 66 -11.32 18.14 -21.70
C GLY A 66 -11.11 19.65 -21.57
N LEU A 67 -9.93 20.06 -21.13
CA LEU A 67 -9.57 21.45 -20.89
C LEU A 67 -8.99 22.11 -22.15
N ALA A 68 -9.24 23.40 -22.32
CA ALA A 68 -8.63 24.18 -23.43
C ALA A 68 -7.10 24.15 -23.36
N ALA A 69 -6.55 24.28 -22.16
CA ALA A 69 -5.11 24.22 -21.92
C ALA A 69 -4.50 22.83 -22.22
N GLU A 70 -5.20 21.75 -21.97
CA GLU A 70 -4.77 20.39 -22.34
C GLU A 70 -4.70 20.23 -23.86
N ARG A 71 -5.69 20.77 -24.59
CA ARG A 71 -5.73 20.75 -26.06
C ARG A 71 -4.63 21.58 -26.70
N GLU A 72 -4.25 22.69 -26.06
CA GLU A 72 -3.18 23.57 -26.55
C GLU A 72 -1.79 22.99 -26.27
N GLN A 73 -1.60 22.40 -25.10
CA GLN A 73 -0.31 21.87 -24.66
C GLN A 73 -0.11 20.39 -25.01
N GLY A 74 -1.17 19.65 -25.31
CA GLY A 74 -1.12 18.22 -25.62
C GLY A 74 -0.75 17.35 -24.42
N ILE A 75 -0.97 17.83 -23.18
CA ILE A 75 -0.66 17.12 -21.93
C ILE A 75 -1.87 17.08 -21.02
N THR A 76 -2.01 16.00 -20.25
CA THR A 76 -3.00 15.90 -19.17
C THR A 76 -2.53 16.76 -17.99
N ILE A 77 -3.37 17.69 -17.53
CA ILE A 77 -3.05 18.61 -16.43
C ILE A 77 -3.75 18.18 -15.15
N ASP A 78 -5.04 17.81 -15.22
CA ASP A 78 -5.84 17.43 -14.06
C ASP A 78 -6.26 15.96 -14.13
N VAL A 79 -6.76 15.43 -13.02
CA VAL A 79 -7.26 14.05 -12.94
C VAL A 79 -8.62 13.97 -13.62
N ALA A 80 -8.70 13.14 -14.65
CA ALA A 80 -9.95 12.86 -15.34
C ALA A 80 -10.45 11.44 -15.04
N TYR A 81 -11.75 11.32 -14.77
CA TYR A 81 -12.39 10.03 -14.57
C TYR A 81 -13.19 9.67 -15.82
N ARG A 82 -12.96 8.45 -16.32
CA ARG A 82 -13.69 7.89 -17.46
C ARG A 82 -14.34 6.56 -17.04
N TYR A 83 -15.49 6.32 -17.58
CA TYR A 83 -16.30 5.16 -17.24
C TYR A 83 -16.55 4.34 -18.50
N PHE A 84 -16.38 3.05 -18.38
CA PHE A 84 -16.83 2.10 -19.40
C PHE A 84 -17.22 0.79 -18.76
N GLU A 85 -17.92 -0.05 -19.53
CA GLU A 85 -18.28 -1.37 -19.06
C GLU A 85 -18.14 -2.42 -20.14
N THR A 86 -17.91 -3.64 -19.70
CA THR A 86 -17.99 -4.83 -20.51
C THR A 86 -19.12 -5.73 -20.01
N PRO A 87 -19.46 -6.83 -20.72
CA PRO A 87 -20.41 -7.79 -20.18
C PRO A 87 -20.02 -8.34 -18.80
N LYS A 88 -18.70 -8.38 -18.47
CA LYS A 88 -18.17 -8.94 -17.22
C LYS A 88 -18.09 -7.94 -16.08
N ARG A 89 -17.66 -6.68 -16.36
CA ARG A 89 -17.24 -5.75 -15.32
C ARG A 89 -17.47 -4.29 -15.71
N LYS A 90 -17.69 -3.44 -14.69
CA LYS A 90 -17.67 -1.98 -14.81
C LYS A 90 -16.28 -1.45 -14.47
N PHE A 91 -15.84 -0.40 -15.16
CA PHE A 91 -14.52 0.18 -14.99
C PHE A 91 -14.58 1.68 -14.74
N VAL A 92 -13.71 2.15 -13.86
CA VAL A 92 -13.39 3.58 -13.70
C VAL A 92 -11.92 3.75 -14.02
N ILE A 93 -11.62 4.46 -15.08
CA ILE A 93 -10.26 4.87 -15.43
C ILE A 93 -9.98 6.19 -14.74
N THR A 94 -8.87 6.27 -14.05
CA THR A 94 -8.30 7.53 -13.58
C THR A 94 -7.13 7.89 -14.48
N ASP A 95 -7.32 8.88 -15.35
CA ASP A 95 -6.23 9.42 -16.16
C ASP A 95 -5.41 10.40 -15.34
N SER A 96 -4.13 10.09 -15.17
CA SER A 96 -3.22 10.87 -14.33
C SER A 96 -2.16 11.58 -15.19
N PRO A 97 -1.83 12.85 -14.86
CA PRO A 97 -0.78 13.58 -15.57
C PRO A 97 0.56 12.85 -15.55
N GLY A 98 1.28 12.89 -16.67
CA GLY A 98 2.62 12.31 -16.80
C GLY A 98 3.76 13.25 -16.40
N HIS A 99 3.49 14.55 -16.24
CA HIS A 99 4.52 15.55 -15.98
C HIS A 99 4.86 15.65 -14.48
N VAL A 100 6.14 15.83 -14.16
CA VAL A 100 6.65 15.89 -12.76
C VAL A 100 5.91 16.93 -11.91
N GLN A 101 5.57 18.08 -12.48
CA GLN A 101 4.86 19.16 -11.77
C GLN A 101 3.47 18.75 -11.26
N TYR A 102 2.86 17.74 -11.87
CA TYR A 102 1.52 17.27 -11.53
C TYR A 102 1.52 15.96 -10.73
N THR A 103 2.62 15.60 -10.08
CA THR A 103 2.72 14.40 -9.22
C THR A 103 1.62 14.37 -8.15
N ARG A 104 1.22 15.53 -7.60
CA ARG A 104 0.09 15.65 -6.66
C ARG A 104 -1.22 15.10 -7.24
N ASN A 105 -1.49 15.40 -8.51
CA ASN A 105 -2.70 14.94 -9.19
C ASN A 105 -2.64 13.42 -9.42
N MET A 106 -1.46 12.88 -9.75
CA MET A 106 -1.23 11.44 -9.84
C MET A 106 -1.49 10.73 -8.49
N VAL A 107 -0.93 11.23 -7.39
CA VAL A 107 -1.17 10.67 -6.04
C VAL A 107 -2.65 10.69 -5.70
N THR A 108 -3.33 11.80 -5.98
CA THR A 108 -4.77 11.94 -5.73
C THR A 108 -5.59 10.96 -6.57
N GLY A 109 -5.30 10.85 -7.86
CA GLY A 109 -6.00 9.95 -8.78
C GLY A 109 -5.77 8.48 -8.47
N ALA A 110 -4.52 8.11 -8.21
CA ALA A 110 -4.14 6.73 -7.94
C ALA A 110 -4.56 6.24 -6.54
N SER A 111 -4.80 7.12 -5.56
CA SER A 111 -5.08 6.75 -4.17
C SER A 111 -6.34 5.88 -3.96
N LYS A 112 -7.22 5.81 -4.95
CA LYS A 112 -8.45 4.99 -4.92
C LYS A 112 -8.43 3.85 -5.94
N ALA A 113 -7.32 3.67 -6.64
CA ALA A 113 -7.21 2.65 -7.66
C ALA A 113 -6.97 1.26 -7.05
N ASP A 114 -7.65 0.28 -7.60
CA ASP A 114 -7.47 -1.14 -7.26
C ASP A 114 -6.31 -1.74 -8.09
N CYS A 115 -5.97 -1.11 -9.22
CA CYS A 115 -4.91 -1.51 -10.14
C CYS A 115 -4.26 -0.27 -10.75
N ALA A 116 -2.98 -0.35 -11.11
CA ALA A 116 -2.29 0.69 -11.86
C ALA A 116 -1.76 0.16 -13.19
N VAL A 117 -1.80 1.00 -14.22
CA VAL A 117 -1.20 0.72 -15.54
C VAL A 117 -0.12 1.77 -15.79
N ILE A 118 1.14 1.35 -15.78
CA ILE A 118 2.27 2.19 -16.17
C ILE A 118 2.55 1.94 -17.65
N LEU A 119 2.56 3.01 -18.44
CA LEU A 119 2.99 2.95 -19.82
C LEU A 119 4.48 3.25 -19.92
N ILE A 120 5.17 2.49 -20.76
CA ILE A 120 6.59 2.70 -21.12
C ILE A 120 6.69 2.69 -22.64
N ASP A 121 7.24 3.75 -23.23
CA ASP A 121 7.52 3.81 -24.67
C ASP A 121 8.65 2.85 -25.02
N ALA A 122 8.38 1.88 -25.89
CA ALA A 122 9.35 0.84 -26.30
C ALA A 122 10.65 1.41 -26.88
N ARG A 123 10.61 2.61 -27.46
CA ARG A 123 11.79 3.29 -28.03
C ARG A 123 12.72 3.83 -26.95
N ASN A 124 12.14 4.32 -25.84
CA ASN A 124 12.86 5.05 -24.80
C ASN A 124 13.26 4.15 -23.62
N GLY A 125 12.58 3.01 -23.42
CA GLY A 125 12.82 2.13 -22.27
C GLY A 125 12.35 2.74 -20.95
N VAL A 126 12.91 2.26 -19.85
CA VAL A 126 12.51 2.66 -18.49
C VAL A 126 13.13 4.00 -18.12
N LEU A 127 12.31 5.04 -18.11
CA LEU A 127 12.73 6.39 -17.74
C LEU A 127 12.61 6.62 -16.23
N THR A 128 13.35 7.62 -15.71
CA THR A 128 13.25 8.14 -14.34
C THR A 128 11.79 8.35 -13.91
N GLN A 129 10.97 8.91 -14.80
CA GLN A 129 9.56 9.16 -14.50
C GLN A 129 8.76 7.87 -14.33
N SER A 130 9.03 6.83 -15.11
CA SER A 130 8.41 5.51 -14.95
C SER A 130 8.78 4.87 -13.59
N LYS A 131 10.03 5.03 -13.16
CA LYS A 131 10.52 4.60 -11.84
C LYS A 131 9.81 5.37 -10.71
N ARG A 132 9.67 6.70 -10.85
CA ARG A 132 8.94 7.55 -9.89
C ARG A 132 7.48 7.13 -9.75
N HIS A 133 6.80 6.86 -10.85
CA HIS A 133 5.42 6.37 -10.83
C HIS A 133 5.31 5.01 -10.14
N GLY A 134 6.22 4.08 -10.43
CA GLY A 134 6.29 2.79 -9.74
C GLY A 134 6.49 2.94 -8.23
N PHE A 135 7.36 3.84 -7.80
CA PHE A 135 7.57 4.13 -6.39
C PHE A 135 6.31 4.70 -5.71
N ILE A 136 5.61 5.63 -6.35
CA ILE A 136 4.36 6.19 -5.82
C ILE A 136 3.28 5.11 -5.72
N ILE A 137 3.14 4.25 -6.73
CA ILE A 137 2.20 3.12 -6.73
C ILE A 137 2.50 2.17 -5.57
N SER A 138 3.77 1.83 -5.35
CA SER A 138 4.22 1.04 -4.20
C SER A 138 3.89 1.72 -2.87
N LEU A 139 4.13 3.03 -2.77
CA LEU A 139 3.84 3.81 -1.58
C LEU A 139 2.33 3.85 -1.27
N LEU A 140 1.51 3.98 -2.30
CA LEU A 140 0.05 3.92 -2.21
C LEU A 140 -0.47 2.49 -2.01
N GLN A 141 0.42 1.49 -2.04
CA GLN A 141 0.10 0.07 -1.86
C GLN A 141 -1.00 -0.42 -2.79
N ILE A 142 -0.93 -0.01 -4.05
CA ILE A 142 -1.81 -0.53 -5.09
C ILE A 142 -1.35 -1.96 -5.39
N PRO A 143 -2.22 -2.97 -5.16
CA PRO A 143 -1.77 -4.37 -5.14
C PRO A 143 -1.39 -4.91 -6.51
N HIS A 144 -1.98 -4.37 -7.57
CA HIS A 144 -1.83 -4.87 -8.94
C HIS A 144 -1.21 -3.81 -9.85
N LEU A 145 -0.12 -4.16 -10.49
CA LEU A 145 0.58 -3.29 -11.43
C LEU A 145 0.68 -3.95 -12.80
N ILE A 146 0.23 -3.25 -13.83
CA ILE A 146 0.44 -3.61 -15.22
C ILE A 146 1.48 -2.67 -15.81
N VAL A 147 2.55 -3.20 -16.32
CA VAL A 147 3.55 -2.46 -17.11
C VAL A 147 3.23 -2.69 -18.59
N ALA A 148 2.60 -1.71 -19.21
CA ALA A 148 2.26 -1.73 -20.63
C ALA A 148 3.42 -1.15 -21.45
N VAL A 149 4.20 -2.02 -22.11
CA VAL A 149 5.26 -1.61 -23.03
C VAL A 149 4.60 -1.20 -24.34
N ASN A 150 4.41 0.12 -24.49
CA ASN A 150 3.63 0.71 -25.58
C ASN A 150 4.49 1.11 -26.77
N LYS A 151 3.82 1.36 -27.89
CA LYS A 151 4.41 1.72 -29.18
C LYS A 151 5.32 0.65 -29.76
N MET A 152 4.97 -0.61 -29.53
CA MET A 152 5.69 -1.75 -30.12
C MET A 152 5.72 -1.70 -31.66
N ASP A 153 4.75 -1.03 -32.28
CA ASP A 153 4.71 -0.78 -33.72
C ASP A 153 5.85 0.11 -34.23
N LEU A 154 6.48 0.92 -33.36
CA LEU A 154 7.60 1.79 -33.70
C LEU A 154 8.98 1.12 -33.52
N VAL A 155 9.00 -0.08 -32.99
CA VAL A 155 10.20 -0.93 -32.83
C VAL A 155 10.01 -2.28 -33.53
N ASP A 156 9.19 -2.32 -34.60
CA ASP A 156 8.90 -3.48 -35.43
C ASP A 156 8.46 -4.74 -34.63
N TYR A 157 7.77 -4.51 -33.48
CA TYR A 157 7.27 -5.57 -32.58
C TYR A 157 8.37 -6.51 -32.06
N ALA A 158 9.59 -5.99 -31.90
CA ALA A 158 10.78 -6.75 -31.53
C ALA A 158 10.68 -7.33 -30.11
N GLU A 159 10.88 -8.64 -30.00
CA GLU A 159 10.82 -9.40 -28.75
C GLU A 159 11.94 -9.00 -27.78
N ASP A 160 13.16 -8.82 -28.28
CA ASP A 160 14.33 -8.44 -27.50
C ASP A 160 14.20 -7.06 -26.82
N VAL A 161 13.52 -6.11 -27.51
CA VAL A 161 13.21 -4.80 -26.94
C VAL A 161 12.28 -4.94 -25.74
N PHE A 162 11.23 -5.76 -25.88
CA PHE A 162 10.30 -6.02 -24.79
C PHE A 162 10.99 -6.66 -23.60
N HIS A 163 11.74 -7.74 -23.80
CA HIS A 163 12.44 -8.44 -22.71
C HIS A 163 13.48 -7.58 -21.99
N ARG A 164 14.21 -6.73 -22.70
CA ARG A 164 15.15 -5.77 -22.11
C ARG A 164 14.43 -4.79 -21.17
N ILE A 165 13.27 -4.26 -21.59
CA ILE A 165 12.48 -3.34 -20.76
C ILE A 165 11.91 -4.06 -19.52
N VAL A 166 11.45 -5.29 -19.69
CA VAL A 166 10.98 -6.14 -18.59
C VAL A 166 12.09 -6.33 -17.57
N GLU A 167 13.26 -6.79 -18.00
CA GLU A 167 14.41 -7.02 -17.12
C GLU A 167 14.84 -5.73 -16.36
N GLU A 168 14.91 -4.60 -17.06
CA GLU A 168 15.26 -3.32 -16.44
C GLU A 168 14.23 -2.92 -15.37
N TYR A 169 12.93 -3.07 -15.68
CA TYR A 169 11.87 -2.71 -14.72
C TYR A 169 11.78 -3.71 -13.57
N GLU A 170 12.00 -4.99 -13.79
CA GLU A 170 12.06 -6.02 -12.73
C GLU A 170 13.17 -5.73 -11.74
N ASN A 171 14.39 -5.42 -12.23
CA ASN A 171 15.52 -5.05 -11.38
C ASN A 171 15.23 -3.82 -10.50
N PHE A 172 14.45 -2.88 -11.01
CA PHE A 172 14.00 -1.74 -10.24
C PHE A 172 12.90 -2.13 -9.23
N SER A 173 11.90 -2.88 -9.67
CA SER A 173 10.71 -3.23 -8.88
C SER A 173 10.99 -4.17 -7.71
N GLN A 174 12.08 -4.94 -7.72
CA GLN A 174 12.54 -5.73 -6.57
C GLN A 174 12.74 -4.90 -5.29
N LYS A 175 12.96 -3.60 -5.42
CA LYS A 175 13.10 -2.66 -4.30
C LYS A 175 11.77 -2.09 -3.82
N LEU A 176 10.68 -2.41 -4.49
CA LEU A 176 9.34 -1.93 -4.21
C LEU A 176 8.49 -3.00 -3.50
N ASP A 177 7.54 -2.56 -2.70
CA ASP A 177 6.55 -3.45 -2.04
C ASP A 177 5.34 -3.66 -2.99
N ILE A 178 5.59 -4.26 -4.17
CA ILE A 178 4.56 -4.63 -5.16
C ILE A 178 4.76 -6.11 -5.50
N HIS A 179 3.72 -6.91 -5.32
CA HIS A 179 3.83 -8.37 -5.46
C HIS A 179 3.26 -8.91 -6.78
N ASP A 180 2.29 -8.21 -7.37
CA ASP A 180 1.65 -8.63 -8.62
C ASP A 180 1.97 -7.63 -9.72
N ILE A 181 2.95 -7.96 -10.57
CA ILE A 181 3.36 -7.15 -11.71
C ILE A 181 3.22 -7.98 -12.98
N VAL A 182 2.47 -7.45 -13.94
CA VAL A 182 2.27 -8.09 -15.25
C VAL A 182 2.77 -7.18 -16.35
N TYR A 183 3.51 -7.75 -17.30
CA TYR A 183 4.08 -7.04 -18.45
C TYR A 183 3.32 -7.38 -19.71
N ILE A 184 2.85 -6.36 -20.42
CA ILE A 184 2.04 -6.54 -21.64
C ILE A 184 2.63 -5.67 -22.75
N PRO A 185 3.13 -6.25 -23.85
CA PRO A 185 3.55 -5.48 -25.03
C PRO A 185 2.30 -5.03 -25.80
N VAL A 186 2.16 -3.72 -26.02
CA VAL A 186 0.98 -3.15 -26.67
C VAL A 186 1.36 -2.15 -27.78
N SER A 187 0.46 -1.96 -28.73
CA SER A 187 0.40 -0.74 -29.54
C SER A 187 -0.97 -0.10 -29.32
N ALA A 188 -1.03 0.95 -28.52
CA ALA A 188 -2.27 1.68 -28.27
C ALA A 188 -2.84 2.28 -29.56
N LEU A 189 -1.98 2.72 -30.48
CA LEU A 189 -2.38 3.30 -31.76
C LEU A 189 -3.01 2.26 -32.68
N LYS A 190 -2.45 1.06 -32.77
CA LYS A 190 -2.92 -0.02 -33.66
C LYS A 190 -3.91 -0.98 -32.99
N GLY A 191 -4.04 -0.93 -31.66
CA GLY A 191 -4.90 -1.82 -30.86
C GLY A 191 -4.29 -3.18 -30.54
N ASP A 192 -3.00 -3.40 -30.87
CA ASP A 192 -2.34 -4.69 -30.63
C ASP A 192 -2.24 -4.98 -29.11
N ASN A 193 -2.74 -6.13 -28.66
CA ASN A 193 -2.81 -6.61 -27.27
C ASN A 193 -3.57 -5.69 -26.30
N VAL A 194 -4.35 -4.73 -26.79
CA VAL A 194 -5.20 -3.91 -25.93
C VAL A 194 -6.49 -4.67 -25.59
N VAL A 195 -7.32 -4.99 -26.57
CA VAL A 195 -8.54 -5.79 -26.44
C VAL A 195 -8.38 -7.14 -27.12
N ILE A 196 -7.80 -7.15 -28.33
CA ILE A 196 -7.60 -8.35 -29.15
C ILE A 196 -6.12 -8.72 -29.17
N LYS A 197 -5.82 -10.01 -29.07
CA LYS A 197 -4.45 -10.52 -29.12
C LYS A 197 -3.83 -10.23 -30.50
N SER A 198 -2.63 -9.66 -30.50
CA SER A 198 -1.92 -9.29 -31.72
C SER A 198 -1.42 -10.51 -32.47
N LYS A 199 -1.58 -10.48 -33.80
CA LYS A 199 -0.93 -11.46 -34.71
C LYS A 199 0.52 -11.08 -35.04
N ARG A 200 0.93 -9.85 -34.72
CA ARG A 200 2.27 -9.30 -35.01
C ARG A 200 3.29 -9.64 -33.93
N MET A 201 2.83 -10.07 -32.75
CA MET A 201 3.65 -10.50 -31.63
C MET A 201 3.35 -11.97 -31.28
N PRO A 202 3.66 -12.95 -32.20
CA PRO A 202 3.38 -14.37 -31.97
C PRO A 202 4.19 -14.95 -30.82
N TRP A 203 5.30 -14.30 -30.46
CA TRP A 203 6.17 -14.65 -29.34
C TRP A 203 5.58 -14.34 -27.95
N TYR A 204 4.54 -13.48 -27.89
CA TYR A 204 3.89 -13.13 -26.64
C TYR A 204 2.74 -14.09 -26.33
N ASP A 205 2.93 -14.94 -25.33
CA ASP A 205 1.92 -15.91 -24.90
C ASP A 205 0.95 -15.41 -23.84
N GLY A 206 1.19 -14.20 -23.29
CA GLY A 206 0.35 -13.59 -22.26
C GLY A 206 -1.03 -13.15 -22.77
N THR A 207 -1.79 -12.53 -21.87
CA THR A 207 -3.15 -12.04 -22.12
C THR A 207 -3.15 -10.60 -22.64
N THR A 208 -4.28 -10.15 -23.18
CA THR A 208 -4.49 -8.74 -23.53
C THR A 208 -4.74 -7.89 -22.29
N LEU A 209 -4.53 -6.59 -22.42
CA LEU A 209 -4.77 -5.64 -21.33
C LEU A 209 -6.20 -5.73 -20.78
N LEU A 210 -7.21 -5.68 -21.66
CA LEU A 210 -8.61 -5.76 -21.23
C LEU A 210 -8.93 -7.10 -20.57
N HIS A 211 -8.42 -8.21 -21.11
CA HIS A 211 -8.67 -9.52 -20.52
C HIS A 211 -8.10 -9.63 -19.10
N TYR A 212 -6.91 -9.10 -18.86
CA TYR A 212 -6.32 -9.05 -17.52
C TYR A 212 -7.18 -8.19 -16.58
N LEU A 213 -7.57 -6.97 -16.98
CA LEU A 213 -8.42 -6.08 -16.20
C LEU A 213 -9.80 -6.68 -15.87
N GLU A 214 -10.36 -7.50 -16.75
CA GLU A 214 -11.64 -8.19 -16.52
C GLU A 214 -11.54 -9.33 -15.48
N ASN A 215 -10.37 -9.95 -15.33
CA ASN A 215 -10.21 -11.16 -14.53
C ASN A 215 -9.43 -10.94 -13.22
N ILE A 216 -8.87 -9.77 -12.99
CA ILE A 216 -8.17 -9.43 -11.75
C ILE A 216 -9.12 -9.47 -10.54
N HIS A 217 -8.70 -10.10 -9.45
CA HIS A 217 -9.51 -10.29 -8.24
C HIS A 217 -9.22 -9.20 -7.21
N VAL A 218 -10.10 -8.20 -7.13
CA VAL A 218 -9.97 -7.06 -6.20
C VAL A 218 -10.61 -7.33 -4.83
N THR A 219 -11.51 -8.29 -4.74
CA THR A 219 -12.29 -8.55 -3.51
C THR A 219 -11.45 -9.16 -2.39
N ALA A 220 -10.36 -9.86 -2.75
CA ALA A 220 -9.45 -10.50 -1.78
C ALA A 220 -8.62 -9.48 -0.97
N ASP A 221 -8.46 -8.26 -1.49
CA ASP A 221 -7.61 -7.22 -0.88
C ASP A 221 -8.34 -6.39 0.18
N ARG A 222 -9.64 -6.64 0.39
CA ARG A 222 -10.44 -5.90 1.37
C ARG A 222 -10.28 -6.48 2.76
N ASN A 223 -9.96 -5.62 3.72
CA ASN A 223 -9.99 -5.98 5.13
C ASN A 223 -11.46 -6.11 5.59
N LEU A 224 -11.95 -7.34 5.71
CA LEU A 224 -13.29 -7.67 6.22
C LEU A 224 -13.30 -8.05 7.71
N VAL A 225 -12.15 -8.02 8.38
CA VAL A 225 -11.99 -8.45 9.79
C VAL A 225 -12.13 -7.26 10.74
N ASP A 226 -11.39 -6.17 10.47
CA ASP A 226 -11.30 -5.03 11.36
C ASP A 226 -12.44 -4.06 11.09
N PHE A 227 -13.50 -4.11 11.88
CA PHE A 227 -14.63 -3.21 11.70
C PHE A 227 -14.27 -1.77 12.08
N ARG A 228 -14.39 -0.86 11.11
CA ARG A 228 -14.13 0.59 11.27
C ARG A 228 -15.24 1.38 10.60
N PHE A 229 -15.95 2.16 11.42
CA PHE A 229 -17.05 3.00 10.96
C PHE A 229 -16.87 4.45 11.45
N PRO A 230 -16.17 5.30 10.69
CA PRO A 230 -16.07 6.72 10.99
C PRO A 230 -17.42 7.40 10.84
N VAL A 231 -17.90 8.07 11.88
CA VAL A 231 -19.16 8.77 11.87
C VAL A 231 -19.03 10.07 11.08
N GLN A 232 -19.86 10.20 10.03
CA GLN A 232 -19.89 11.38 9.16
C GLN A 232 -20.97 12.37 9.58
N TYR A 233 -22.13 11.87 9.97
CA TYR A 233 -23.27 12.68 10.31
C TYR A 233 -24.17 11.97 11.31
N VAL A 234 -24.80 12.75 12.22
CA VAL A 234 -25.78 12.24 13.18
C VAL A 234 -27.16 12.62 12.70
N ILE A 235 -28.03 11.64 12.51
CA ILE A 235 -29.41 11.81 12.04
C ILE A 235 -30.33 11.71 13.24
N ARG A 236 -31.11 12.76 13.50
CA ARG A 236 -32.12 12.80 14.56
C ARG A 236 -33.39 13.52 14.07
N PRO A 237 -34.21 12.88 13.24
CA PRO A 237 -35.42 13.49 12.67
C PRO A 237 -36.51 13.71 13.72
N HIS A 238 -36.56 12.88 14.78
CA HIS A 238 -37.48 12.96 15.93
C HIS A 238 -36.81 12.38 17.17
N LEU A 239 -37.43 12.52 18.34
CA LEU A 239 -36.85 12.15 19.63
C LEU A 239 -36.56 10.65 19.80
N GLU A 240 -37.33 9.80 19.12
CA GLU A 240 -37.22 8.34 19.25
C GLU A 240 -36.18 7.70 18.30
N PHE A 241 -35.64 8.47 17.33
CA PHE A 241 -34.64 7.95 16.38
C PHE A 241 -33.34 8.73 16.49
N ARG A 242 -32.25 7.99 16.69
CA ARG A 242 -30.88 8.50 16.59
C ARG A 242 -30.05 7.55 15.74
N GLY A 243 -29.67 7.99 14.58
CA GLY A 243 -28.86 7.23 13.62
C GLY A 243 -27.50 7.89 13.39
N PHE A 244 -26.48 7.07 13.17
CA PHE A 244 -25.13 7.49 12.88
C PHE A 244 -24.83 7.12 11.43
N ALA A 245 -24.79 8.10 10.54
CA ALA A 245 -24.51 7.91 9.13
C ALA A 245 -23.01 7.92 8.89
N GLY A 246 -22.53 6.98 8.08
CA GLY A 246 -21.13 6.85 7.71
C GLY A 246 -20.92 5.79 6.63
N LYS A 247 -19.66 5.62 6.29
CA LYS A 247 -19.21 4.55 5.41
C LYS A 247 -18.42 3.52 6.22
N ILE A 248 -18.74 2.25 6.06
CA ILE A 248 -17.90 1.16 6.58
C ILE A 248 -16.61 1.18 5.77
N VAL A 249 -15.49 1.52 6.41
CA VAL A 249 -14.20 1.62 5.73
C VAL A 249 -13.41 0.32 5.77
N SER A 250 -13.74 -0.55 6.72
CA SER A 250 -13.29 -1.95 6.77
C SER A 250 -14.20 -2.78 7.66
N GLY A 251 -14.11 -4.11 7.53
CA GLY A 251 -14.88 -5.08 8.33
C GLY A 251 -16.31 -5.25 7.88
N THR A 252 -17.02 -6.01 8.70
CA THR A 252 -18.45 -6.29 8.60
C THR A 252 -19.15 -5.96 9.92
N VAL A 253 -20.45 -5.76 9.92
CA VAL A 253 -21.25 -5.53 11.13
C VAL A 253 -22.65 -6.09 10.98
N THR A 254 -23.17 -6.65 12.08
CA THR A 254 -24.54 -7.19 12.16
C THR A 254 -25.31 -6.56 13.32
N PRO A 255 -26.64 -6.47 13.24
CA PRO A 255 -27.48 -6.10 14.38
C PRO A 255 -27.23 -7.05 15.58
N GLY A 256 -27.21 -6.49 16.80
CA GLY A 256 -26.90 -7.22 18.04
C GLY A 256 -25.40 -7.31 18.36
N GLU A 257 -24.51 -6.88 17.47
CA GLU A 257 -23.06 -6.92 17.70
C GLU A 257 -22.61 -5.86 18.71
N GLU A 258 -21.69 -6.26 19.65
CA GLU A 258 -21.09 -5.35 20.62
C GLU A 258 -20.08 -4.40 19.94
N VAL A 259 -20.27 -3.12 20.13
CA VAL A 259 -19.42 -2.06 19.59
C VAL A 259 -18.97 -1.09 20.67
N VAL A 260 -17.92 -0.33 20.36
CA VAL A 260 -17.39 0.75 21.20
C VAL A 260 -17.28 2.00 20.37
N VAL A 261 -17.69 3.12 20.96
CA VAL A 261 -17.54 4.45 20.36
C VAL A 261 -16.23 5.06 20.83
N LEU A 262 -15.35 5.41 19.92
CA LEU A 262 -14.08 6.05 20.21
C LEU A 262 -14.12 7.55 19.84
N PRO A 263 -13.48 8.44 20.59
CA PRO A 263 -12.54 8.15 21.69
C PRO A 263 -13.19 7.96 23.09
N SER A 264 -14.51 8.10 23.22
CA SER A 264 -15.19 8.04 24.53
C SER A 264 -15.04 6.69 25.27
N GLY A 265 -14.79 5.60 24.53
CA GLY A 265 -14.68 4.24 25.09
C GLY A 265 -16.01 3.63 25.53
N LYS A 266 -17.16 4.30 25.30
CA LYS A 266 -18.48 3.79 25.69
C LYS A 266 -18.89 2.63 24.81
N ALA A 267 -19.30 1.53 25.43
CA ALA A 267 -19.78 0.34 24.75
C ALA A 267 -21.30 0.40 24.55
N SER A 268 -21.76 -0.18 23.46
CA SER A 268 -23.18 -0.39 23.14
C SER A 268 -23.33 -1.60 22.22
N THR A 269 -24.56 -1.88 21.78
CA THR A 269 -24.84 -2.87 20.75
C THR A 269 -25.55 -2.22 19.56
N VAL A 270 -25.28 -2.74 18.37
CA VAL A 270 -25.94 -2.26 17.13
C VAL A 270 -27.40 -2.67 17.18
N LYS A 271 -28.31 -1.70 17.13
CA LYS A 271 -29.76 -1.92 17.14
C LYS A 271 -30.27 -2.28 15.73
N SER A 272 -29.90 -1.48 14.75
CA SER A 272 -30.29 -1.68 13.35
C SER A 272 -29.28 -1.08 12.40
N ILE A 273 -29.28 -1.57 11.17
CA ILE A 273 -28.48 -1.08 10.04
C ILE A 273 -29.46 -0.69 8.95
N THR A 274 -29.48 0.58 8.55
CA THR A 274 -30.45 1.10 7.59
C THR A 274 -29.75 1.70 6.39
N THR A 275 -30.31 1.46 5.21
CA THR A 275 -29.94 2.10 3.94
C THR A 275 -31.17 2.79 3.35
N TYR A 276 -31.00 3.42 2.17
CA TYR A 276 -32.14 3.97 1.43
C TYR A 276 -33.19 2.88 1.08
N ASP A 277 -32.73 1.65 0.79
CA ASP A 277 -33.57 0.54 0.36
C ASP A 277 -34.20 -0.23 1.54
N GLY A 278 -33.92 0.16 2.79
CA GLY A 278 -34.47 -0.46 3.99
C GLY A 278 -33.42 -0.95 4.98
N GLU A 279 -33.84 -1.84 5.90
CA GLU A 279 -32.98 -2.43 6.91
C GLU A 279 -32.18 -3.62 6.35
N LEU A 280 -30.93 -3.74 6.82
CA LEU A 280 -30.03 -4.81 6.45
C LEU A 280 -29.78 -5.75 7.65
N SER A 281 -29.69 -7.05 7.36
CA SER A 281 -29.27 -8.05 8.33
C SER A 281 -27.75 -8.08 8.56
N GLU A 282 -26.96 -7.58 7.61
CA GLU A 282 -25.51 -7.44 7.65
C GLU A 282 -25.06 -6.32 6.72
N ALA A 283 -24.03 -5.58 7.11
CA ALA A 283 -23.37 -4.64 6.25
C ALA A 283 -21.84 -4.82 6.28
N PHE A 284 -21.17 -4.49 5.19
CA PHE A 284 -19.73 -4.70 5.00
C PHE A 284 -19.07 -3.56 4.21
N CYS A 285 -17.74 -3.50 4.28
CA CYS A 285 -16.95 -2.56 3.51
C CYS A 285 -17.15 -2.78 1.98
N PRO A 286 -17.42 -1.73 1.19
CA PRO A 286 -17.42 -0.29 1.49
C PRO A 286 -18.81 0.36 1.56
N GLN A 287 -19.82 -0.29 2.12
CA GLN A 287 -21.18 0.22 2.14
C GLN A 287 -21.34 1.49 2.97
N SER A 288 -22.21 2.40 2.51
CA SER A 288 -22.65 3.57 3.26
C SER A 288 -23.98 3.24 3.94
N VAL A 289 -24.01 3.35 5.25
CA VAL A 289 -25.14 2.92 6.08
C VAL A 289 -25.42 3.90 7.21
N VAL A 290 -26.59 3.76 7.82
CA VAL A 290 -26.94 4.40 9.08
C VAL A 290 -27.01 3.33 10.15
N LEU A 291 -26.18 3.45 11.18
CA LEU A 291 -26.21 2.58 12.36
C LEU A 291 -27.05 3.22 13.46
N SER A 292 -27.95 2.47 14.09
CA SER A 292 -28.59 2.84 15.34
C SER A 292 -28.00 1.98 16.47
N LEU A 293 -27.83 2.56 17.66
CA LEU A 293 -27.35 1.87 18.84
C LEU A 293 -28.49 1.69 19.86
N ASN A 294 -28.39 0.67 20.71
CA ASN A 294 -29.40 0.41 21.73
C ASN A 294 -29.34 1.44 22.88
N ASP A 295 -28.14 1.93 23.20
CA ASP A 295 -27.93 2.88 24.29
C ASP A 295 -27.85 4.31 23.74
N GLU A 296 -28.36 5.28 24.51
CA GLU A 296 -28.20 6.70 24.21
C GLU A 296 -26.78 7.17 24.57
N ILE A 297 -25.83 6.91 23.66
CA ILE A 297 -24.44 7.33 23.80
C ILE A 297 -24.23 8.62 23.01
N ASP A 298 -23.42 9.51 23.56
CA ASP A 298 -22.99 10.72 22.86
C ASP A 298 -21.98 10.37 21.80
N VAL A 299 -22.37 10.51 20.53
CA VAL A 299 -21.56 10.23 19.34
C VAL A 299 -21.68 11.43 18.41
N SER A 300 -20.55 11.88 17.91
CA SER A 300 -20.44 13.04 17.03
C SER A 300 -19.69 12.73 15.76
N ARG A 301 -19.77 13.64 14.78
CA ARG A 301 -18.89 13.57 13.61
C ARG A 301 -17.41 13.57 14.04
N GLY A 302 -16.63 12.65 13.49
CA GLY A 302 -15.22 12.49 13.85
C GLY A 302 -14.97 11.38 14.86
N ASP A 303 -16.01 10.85 15.51
CA ASP A 303 -15.92 9.63 16.30
C ASP A 303 -15.90 8.40 15.39
N MET A 304 -15.47 7.28 15.94
CA MET A 304 -15.42 6.01 15.22
C MET A 304 -16.10 4.90 16.03
N ILE A 305 -17.00 4.17 15.37
CA ILE A 305 -17.62 2.99 15.95
C ILE A 305 -16.80 1.78 15.51
N VAL A 306 -16.37 0.95 16.47
CA VAL A 306 -15.48 -0.20 16.26
C VAL A 306 -15.90 -1.39 17.08
N ARG A 307 -15.40 -2.58 16.77
CA ARG A 307 -15.59 -3.77 17.63
C ARG A 307 -14.85 -3.62 18.95
N LYS A 308 -15.45 -4.04 20.03
CA LYS A 308 -14.89 -3.96 21.40
C LYS A 308 -13.53 -4.65 21.56
N LYS A 309 -13.31 -5.76 20.86
CA LYS A 309 -12.07 -6.55 20.95
C LYS A 309 -11.05 -6.26 19.85
N ASN A 310 -11.32 -5.28 18.99
CA ASN A 310 -10.46 -4.94 17.87
C ASN A 310 -10.44 -3.40 17.69
N LEU A 311 -9.62 -2.75 18.49
CA LEU A 311 -9.52 -1.29 18.52
C LEU A 311 -8.41 -0.79 17.59
N PRO A 312 -8.60 0.35 16.89
CA PRO A 312 -7.52 1.07 16.22
C PRO A 312 -6.54 1.66 17.24
N GLN A 313 -5.40 2.13 16.76
CA GLN A 313 -4.48 2.92 17.59
C GLN A 313 -5.07 4.30 17.86
N ILE A 314 -4.84 4.80 19.08
CA ILE A 314 -5.34 6.11 19.55
C ILE A 314 -4.14 6.88 20.04
N GLU A 315 -3.58 7.76 19.19
CA GLU A 315 -2.34 8.47 19.49
C GLU A 315 -2.32 9.86 18.88
N ASN A 316 -1.48 10.71 19.45
CA ASN A 316 -1.25 12.06 18.97
C ASN A 316 0.16 12.27 18.38
N ARG A 317 1.03 11.25 18.43
CA ARG A 317 2.37 11.25 17.81
C ARG A 317 2.48 10.13 16.82
N LEU A 318 2.63 10.49 15.56
CA LEU A 318 2.53 9.59 14.41
C LEU A 318 3.82 9.59 13.62
N GLU A 319 4.17 8.45 13.12
CA GLU A 319 5.16 8.29 12.08
C GLU A 319 4.46 8.02 10.75
N ALA A 320 4.80 8.78 9.72
CA ALA A 320 4.16 8.68 8.43
C ALA A 320 5.15 8.86 7.27
N MET A 321 4.82 8.28 6.12
CA MET A 321 5.35 8.71 4.83
C MET A 321 4.52 9.91 4.38
N LEU A 322 5.20 10.99 4.00
CA LEU A 322 4.58 12.23 3.55
C LEU A 322 5.02 12.54 2.12
N CYS A 323 4.07 12.89 1.27
CA CYS A 323 4.30 13.44 -0.06
C CYS A 323 3.95 14.93 0.00
N TRP A 324 4.93 15.80 -0.21
CA TRP A 324 4.73 17.25 -0.22
C TRP A 324 4.21 17.71 -1.58
N MET A 325 3.14 18.50 -1.59
CA MET A 325 2.38 18.84 -2.80
C MET A 325 2.29 20.35 -3.07
N ASP A 326 2.83 21.17 -2.17
CA ASP A 326 2.82 22.61 -2.31
C ASP A 326 4.10 23.13 -2.98
N GLU A 327 3.99 24.23 -3.74
CA GLU A 327 5.13 24.91 -4.34
C GLU A 327 6.00 25.59 -3.28
N GLN A 328 5.37 26.02 -2.18
CA GLN A 328 6.11 26.54 -1.03
C GLN A 328 6.75 25.39 -0.25
N PRO A 329 8.02 25.53 0.15
CA PRO A 329 8.68 24.54 0.98
C PRO A 329 7.96 24.35 2.30
N MET A 330 8.05 23.13 2.85
CA MET A 330 7.47 22.80 4.15
C MET A 330 8.12 23.63 5.28
N HIS A 331 7.32 24.27 6.10
CA HIS A 331 7.81 24.97 7.28
C HIS A 331 7.75 24.04 8.50
N MET A 332 8.92 23.73 9.09
CA MET A 332 9.01 22.86 10.27
C MET A 332 8.26 23.42 11.50
N THR A 333 8.19 24.75 11.62
CA THR A 333 7.41 25.43 12.68
C THR A 333 5.96 25.69 12.26
N GLY A 334 5.58 25.28 11.05
CA GLY A 334 4.25 25.52 10.48
C GLY A 334 3.17 24.71 11.20
N GLN A 335 2.04 25.36 11.46
CA GLN A 335 0.84 24.70 11.94
C GLN A 335 -0.03 24.32 10.74
N TYR A 336 -0.42 23.05 10.66
CA TYR A 336 -1.29 22.51 9.61
C TYR A 336 -2.59 21.98 10.22
N ILE A 337 -3.62 21.84 9.39
CA ILE A 337 -4.82 21.08 9.74
C ILE A 337 -4.63 19.68 9.15
N LEU A 338 -4.51 18.68 10.02
CA LEU A 338 -4.51 17.27 9.62
C LEU A 338 -5.97 16.79 9.51
N LYS A 339 -6.39 16.44 8.31
CA LYS A 339 -7.70 15.84 8.05
C LYS A 339 -7.56 14.35 7.86
N HIS A 340 -8.17 13.61 8.78
CA HIS A 340 -8.13 12.15 8.83
C HIS A 340 -9.55 11.61 8.94
N THR A 341 -9.93 10.73 8.03
CA THR A 341 -11.31 10.23 7.94
C THR A 341 -12.35 11.37 8.01
N THR A 342 -13.16 11.44 9.05
CA THR A 342 -14.17 12.47 9.27
C THR A 342 -13.73 13.56 10.27
N ARG A 343 -12.48 13.46 10.78
CA ARG A 343 -11.92 14.34 11.83
C ARG A 343 -10.88 15.30 11.26
N SER A 344 -10.84 16.51 11.78
CA SER A 344 -9.82 17.51 11.48
C SER A 344 -9.20 18.00 12.79
N VAL A 345 -7.87 17.96 12.87
CA VAL A 345 -7.11 18.36 14.07
C VAL A 345 -5.92 19.24 13.68
N LYS A 346 -5.50 20.13 14.56
CA LYS A 346 -4.25 20.87 14.35
C LYS A 346 -3.06 19.93 14.51
N ALA A 347 -2.09 20.06 13.65
CA ALA A 347 -0.89 19.23 13.61
C ALA A 347 0.34 20.05 13.22
N HIS A 348 1.51 19.55 13.55
CA HIS A 348 2.79 20.05 13.08
C HIS A 348 3.76 18.89 12.85
N VAL A 349 4.67 19.06 11.90
CA VAL A 349 5.75 18.10 11.64
C VAL A 349 6.85 18.38 12.68
N THR A 350 7.14 17.39 13.52
CA THR A 350 8.14 17.53 14.60
C THR A 350 9.54 17.19 14.13
N LYS A 351 9.64 16.29 13.13
CA LYS A 351 10.94 15.82 12.62
C LYS A 351 10.81 15.26 11.21
N ILE A 352 11.79 15.52 10.36
CA ILE A 352 12.02 14.77 9.14
C ILE A 352 13.05 13.68 9.47
N ILE A 353 12.67 12.41 9.27
CA ILE A 353 13.56 11.27 9.51
C ILE A 353 14.49 11.08 8.30
N TYR A 354 13.92 11.12 7.10
CA TYR A 354 14.64 11.11 5.83
C TYR A 354 13.73 11.52 4.67
N LYS A 355 14.36 11.95 3.59
CA LYS A 355 13.76 12.10 2.27
C LYS A 355 14.18 10.92 1.40
N THR A 356 13.30 10.43 0.54
CA THR A 356 13.61 9.38 -0.44
C THR A 356 13.93 10.03 -1.78
N ASP A 357 15.11 9.73 -2.29
CA ASP A 357 15.43 9.99 -3.70
C ASP A 357 14.65 9.00 -4.56
N VAL A 358 13.72 9.50 -5.38
CA VAL A 358 12.80 8.65 -6.15
C VAL A 358 13.46 7.93 -7.32
N ASP A 359 14.65 8.37 -7.75
CA ASP A 359 15.37 7.80 -8.87
C ASP A 359 16.25 6.62 -8.43
N THR A 360 16.89 6.77 -7.26
CA THR A 360 17.79 5.76 -6.68
C THR A 360 17.16 4.93 -5.57
N LEU A 361 16.03 5.40 -5.02
CA LEU A 361 15.34 4.90 -3.82
C LEU A 361 16.20 4.99 -2.54
N HIS A 362 17.29 5.75 -2.57
CA HIS A 362 18.13 5.97 -1.41
C HIS A 362 17.51 7.00 -0.46
N ARG A 363 17.73 6.79 0.83
CA ARG A 363 17.32 7.71 1.89
C ARG A 363 18.38 8.77 2.08
N GLN A 364 17.96 10.02 2.09
CA GLN A 364 18.81 11.19 2.27
C GLN A 364 18.33 12.00 3.47
N PRO A 365 19.23 12.62 4.25
CA PRO A 365 18.84 13.60 5.26
C PRO A 365 18.22 14.82 4.57
N ALA A 366 17.23 15.43 5.21
CA ALA A 366 16.61 16.65 4.71
C ALA A 366 16.16 17.51 5.89
N GLU A 367 16.26 18.83 5.72
CA GLU A 367 15.80 19.81 6.71
C GLU A 367 14.39 20.33 6.39
N THR A 368 13.97 20.22 5.13
CA THR A 368 12.63 20.59 4.65
C THR A 368 12.24 19.73 3.46
N PHE A 369 10.97 19.76 3.08
CA PHE A 369 10.46 19.18 1.83
C PHE A 369 10.09 20.30 0.87
N VAL A 370 10.40 20.09 -0.40
CA VAL A 370 9.93 20.90 -1.53
C VAL A 370 8.94 20.10 -2.37
N LEU A 371 8.30 20.74 -3.33
CA LEU A 371 7.31 20.14 -4.22
C LEU A 371 7.75 18.75 -4.73
N ASN A 372 6.89 17.76 -4.56
CA ASN A 372 7.08 16.34 -4.95
C ASN A 372 8.11 15.56 -4.11
N ASP A 373 8.62 16.14 -3.04
CA ASP A 373 9.44 15.37 -2.11
C ASP A 373 8.59 14.34 -1.36
N ILE A 374 9.15 13.15 -1.21
CA ILE A 374 8.55 12.04 -0.48
C ILE A 374 9.54 11.60 0.60
N GLY A 375 9.05 11.50 1.84
CA GLY A 375 9.93 11.09 2.93
C GLY A 375 9.17 10.70 4.18
N ARG A 376 9.93 10.24 5.17
CA ARG A 376 9.43 9.79 6.47
C ARG A 376 9.53 10.91 7.48
N VAL A 377 8.41 11.17 8.17
CA VAL A 377 8.29 12.26 9.13
C VAL A 377 7.64 11.78 10.42
N GLU A 378 7.91 12.52 11.51
CA GLU A 378 7.14 12.46 12.72
C GLU A 378 6.19 13.66 12.77
N ILE A 379 4.94 13.39 13.12
CA ILE A 379 3.87 14.40 13.22
C ILE A 379 3.27 14.34 14.61
N SER A 380 3.05 15.50 15.20
CA SER A 380 2.29 15.64 16.44
C SER A 380 0.96 16.36 16.17
N THR A 381 -0.11 15.83 16.75
CA THR A 381 -1.46 16.40 16.67
C THR A 381 -1.91 16.92 18.02
N LEU A 382 -2.70 18.00 18.03
CA LEU A 382 -3.22 18.58 19.28
C LEU A 382 -4.18 17.64 20.01
N MET A 383 -4.92 16.83 19.26
CA MET A 383 -5.83 15.81 19.79
C MET A 383 -5.51 14.46 19.16
N PRO A 384 -5.67 13.35 19.88
CA PRO A 384 -5.38 12.04 19.33
C PRO A 384 -6.28 11.72 18.12
N ILE A 385 -5.74 10.99 17.16
CA ILE A 385 -6.48 10.42 16.04
C ILE A 385 -6.64 8.91 16.20
N LEU A 386 -7.64 8.36 15.52
CA LEU A 386 -8.04 6.95 15.60
C LEU A 386 -7.63 6.28 14.30
N PHE A 387 -6.53 5.57 14.27
CA PHE A 387 -5.95 5.09 13.02
C PHE A 387 -5.48 3.63 13.08
N ASP A 388 -5.42 3.01 11.93
CA ASP A 388 -4.64 1.80 11.69
C ASP A 388 -3.44 2.16 10.79
N PRO A 389 -2.32 1.44 10.83
CA PRO A 389 -1.25 1.62 9.85
C PRO A 389 -1.79 1.51 8.42
N TYR A 390 -1.31 2.35 7.52
CA TYR A 390 -1.77 2.39 6.13
C TYR A 390 -1.76 1.02 5.44
N LYS A 391 -0.75 0.20 5.76
CA LYS A 391 -0.61 -1.17 5.25
C LYS A 391 -1.77 -2.09 5.65
N LEU A 392 -2.44 -1.84 6.78
CA LEU A 392 -3.57 -2.63 7.26
C LEU A 392 -4.92 -2.07 6.78
N ASN A 393 -5.01 -0.74 6.69
CA ASN A 393 -6.25 -0.08 6.29
C ASN A 393 -5.94 1.29 5.65
N HIS A 394 -6.11 1.38 4.35
CA HIS A 394 -5.84 2.61 3.59
C HIS A 394 -6.70 3.79 4.06
N ALA A 395 -7.97 3.54 4.40
CA ALA A 395 -8.90 4.61 4.77
C ALA A 395 -8.59 5.23 6.14
N THR A 396 -8.23 4.41 7.14
CA THR A 396 -7.87 4.86 8.48
C THR A 396 -6.38 5.11 8.64
N GLY A 397 -5.55 4.72 7.67
CA GLY A 397 -4.11 4.95 7.66
C GLY A 397 -3.66 6.15 6.84
N SER A 398 -4.58 6.84 6.16
CA SER A 398 -4.25 8.01 5.33
C SER A 398 -4.77 9.31 5.91
N PHE A 399 -4.07 10.40 5.63
CA PHE A 399 -4.49 11.76 5.98
C PHE A 399 -3.99 12.77 4.95
N ILE A 400 -4.54 13.97 5.00
CA ILE A 400 -4.00 15.13 4.28
C ILE A 400 -3.63 16.23 5.28
N LEU A 401 -2.60 17.01 4.92
CA LEU A 401 -2.27 18.27 5.58
C LEU A 401 -2.82 19.42 4.76
N ILE A 402 -3.47 20.33 5.42
CA ILE A 402 -4.10 21.52 4.86
C ILE A 402 -3.45 22.75 5.50
N ASP A 403 -3.05 23.70 4.68
CA ASP A 403 -2.60 25.01 5.15
C ASP A 403 -3.81 25.78 5.69
N PRO A 404 -3.80 26.24 6.97
CA PRO A 404 -4.94 26.93 7.56
C PRO A 404 -5.20 28.33 7.00
N LEU A 405 -4.23 28.94 6.30
CA LEU A 405 -4.36 30.28 5.70
C LEU A 405 -4.96 30.24 4.31
N THR A 406 -4.48 29.29 3.48
CA THR A 406 -4.91 29.18 2.08
C THR A 406 -6.03 28.17 1.88
N ASN A 407 -6.27 27.27 2.85
CA ASN A 407 -7.12 26.09 2.73
C ASN A 407 -6.67 25.09 1.62
N ASN A 408 -5.45 25.23 1.11
CA ASN A 408 -4.91 24.29 0.14
C ASN A 408 -4.42 23.01 0.82
N THR A 409 -4.61 21.88 0.15
CA THR A 409 -3.95 20.64 0.53
C THR A 409 -2.47 20.73 0.16
N VAL A 410 -1.60 20.73 1.17
CA VAL A 410 -0.15 20.87 1.01
C VAL A 410 0.60 19.54 1.06
N ALA A 411 0.00 18.50 1.63
CA ALA A 411 0.59 17.18 1.65
C ALA A 411 -0.44 16.06 1.79
N ALA A 412 -0.08 14.87 1.31
CA ALA A 412 -0.75 13.62 1.63
C ALA A 412 0.18 12.71 2.44
N GLY A 413 -0.38 12.02 3.44
CA GLY A 413 0.38 11.19 4.35
C GLY A 413 -0.20 9.80 4.52
N MET A 414 0.69 8.81 4.66
CA MET A 414 0.40 7.41 4.95
C MET A 414 1.02 7.04 6.29
N ILE A 415 0.18 6.77 7.28
CA ILE A 415 0.58 6.48 8.66
C ILE A 415 1.26 5.11 8.71
N ARG A 416 2.47 5.07 9.24
CA ARG A 416 3.20 3.81 9.46
C ARG A 416 2.96 3.24 10.85
N GLY A 417 2.75 4.11 11.82
CA GLY A 417 2.52 3.73 13.21
C GLY A 417 2.73 4.88 14.18
N VAL A 418 2.91 4.55 15.44
CA VAL A 418 3.18 5.48 16.53
C VAL A 418 4.66 5.82 16.59
N VAL A 419 4.99 7.07 16.90
CA VAL A 419 6.36 7.45 17.24
C VAL A 419 6.75 6.77 18.55
N ARG A 420 7.71 5.87 18.51
CA ARG A 420 8.25 5.21 19.70
C ARG A 420 9.47 5.98 20.17
N ASN A 421 9.38 6.63 21.33
CA ASN A 421 10.54 7.24 21.97
C ASN A 421 11.44 6.15 22.57
N ILE A 422 12.75 6.35 22.48
CA ILE A 422 13.72 5.51 23.19
C ILE A 422 13.51 5.61 24.70
N GLU A 423 13.02 6.76 25.21
CA GLU A 423 12.71 6.99 26.62
C GLU A 423 11.53 6.15 27.12
N ASP A 424 10.53 5.89 26.29
CA ASP A 424 9.41 4.99 26.63
C ASP A 424 9.87 3.53 26.81
N TYR A 425 11.02 3.17 26.22
CA TYR A 425 11.68 1.88 26.46
C TYR A 425 12.50 1.88 27.76
N VAL A 426 13.06 3.02 28.17
CA VAL A 426 13.90 3.13 29.37
C VAL A 426 13.07 3.23 30.64
N GLU A 427 11.86 3.84 30.59
CA GLU A 427 10.95 3.87 31.75
C GLU A 427 10.26 2.51 31.97
N THR A 428 10.04 1.72 30.93
CA THR A 428 9.56 0.34 31.07
C THR A 428 10.64 -0.63 31.56
N GLU A 429 11.92 -0.31 31.40
CA GLU A 429 13.03 -1.16 31.90
C GLU A 429 13.36 -0.92 33.39
N LYS A 430 12.86 0.16 34.02
CA LYS A 430 13.05 0.41 35.48
C LYS A 430 12.00 -0.21 36.37
N GLY A 431 10.96 -0.80 35.79
CA GLY A 431 9.93 -1.53 36.49
C GLY A 431 9.69 -2.90 35.88
N ASP A 432 10.16 -3.95 36.51
CA ASP A 432 9.90 -5.34 36.22
C ASP A 432 10.50 -5.93 34.91
N VAL A 433 11.71 -6.48 35.02
CA VAL A 433 12.33 -7.37 34.03
C VAL A 433 11.47 -8.63 33.74
N ASP A 434 10.39 -8.85 34.48
CA ASP A 434 9.54 -10.06 34.39
C ASP A 434 8.22 -9.91 33.62
N LYS A 435 7.94 -8.74 33.02
CA LYS A 435 6.67 -8.55 32.26
C LYS A 435 6.90 -7.94 30.87
N ILE A 436 7.53 -8.70 29.98
CA ILE A 436 7.18 -8.61 28.55
C ILE A 436 5.67 -8.87 28.50
N LYS A 437 4.85 -7.85 28.17
CA LYS A 437 3.41 -8.05 27.94
C LYS A 437 3.25 -9.05 26.82
N LYS A 438 3.19 -10.32 27.17
CA LYS A 438 2.64 -11.37 26.32
C LYS A 438 1.25 -10.89 25.96
N SER A 439 0.89 -10.94 24.68
CA SER A 439 -0.46 -10.66 24.24
C SER A 439 -1.41 -11.44 25.19
N SER A 440 -2.42 -10.76 25.70
CA SER A 440 -3.39 -11.34 26.66
C SER A 440 -4.14 -12.56 26.15
N HIS A 441 -3.90 -12.95 24.90
CA HIS A 441 -4.53 -14.08 24.20
C HIS A 441 -3.55 -15.20 23.82
N THR A 442 -2.26 -15.11 24.17
CA THR A 442 -1.32 -16.20 23.93
C THR A 442 -1.19 -17.07 25.18
N ILE A 443 -1.75 -18.28 25.11
CA ILE A 443 -1.56 -19.33 26.13
C ILE A 443 -0.35 -20.13 25.70
N TRP A 444 0.69 -20.17 26.56
CA TRP A 444 1.80 -21.10 26.38
C TRP A 444 1.27 -22.54 26.53
N ARG A 445 1.28 -23.30 25.44
CA ARG A 445 0.99 -24.73 25.47
C ARG A 445 2.32 -25.46 25.65
N GLY A 446 2.47 -26.20 26.74
CA GLY A 446 3.58 -27.14 26.90
C GLY A 446 3.57 -28.16 25.75
N LEU A 447 4.71 -28.36 25.14
CA LEU A 447 4.86 -29.38 24.09
C LEU A 447 4.81 -30.75 24.76
N ASN A 448 4.06 -31.70 24.16
CA ASN A 448 3.98 -33.08 24.63
C ASN A 448 5.34 -33.83 24.55
N ILE A 449 6.24 -33.36 23.68
CA ILE A 449 7.61 -33.87 23.50
C ILE A 449 8.56 -32.72 23.82
N GLY A 450 9.32 -32.87 24.92
CA GLY A 450 10.27 -31.86 25.37
C GLY A 450 11.66 -32.03 24.72
N ARG A 451 12.55 -31.04 24.99
CA ARG A 451 13.93 -31.03 24.46
C ARG A 451 14.71 -32.28 24.85
N ALA A 452 14.59 -32.75 26.11
CA ALA A 452 15.33 -33.92 26.58
C ALA A 452 15.01 -35.21 25.81
N GLU A 453 13.74 -35.39 25.42
CA GLU A 453 13.30 -36.51 24.60
C GLU A 453 13.83 -36.42 23.17
N ARG A 454 13.90 -35.22 22.60
CA ARG A 454 14.45 -34.97 21.28
C ARG A 454 15.97 -35.14 21.25
N GLU A 455 16.69 -34.67 22.28
CA GLU A 455 18.14 -34.90 22.46
C GLU A 455 18.49 -36.38 22.52
N LYS A 456 17.65 -37.17 23.23
CA LYS A 456 17.81 -38.61 23.29
C LYS A 456 17.62 -39.28 21.91
N GLN A 457 16.65 -38.83 21.15
CA GLN A 457 16.39 -39.32 19.79
C GLN A 457 17.51 -38.88 18.83
N ASN A 458 17.98 -37.64 18.94
CA ASN A 458 19.02 -37.09 18.10
C ASN A 458 20.43 -37.60 18.43
N THR A 459 20.62 -38.33 19.57
CA THR A 459 21.91 -38.84 20.06
C THR A 459 22.94 -37.74 20.35
N HIS A 460 22.53 -36.49 20.46
CA HIS A 460 23.37 -35.35 20.84
C HIS A 460 22.56 -34.34 21.68
N LYS A 461 23.28 -33.45 22.37
CA LYS A 461 22.64 -32.37 23.13
C LYS A 461 22.42 -31.15 22.21
N ALA A 462 21.35 -30.42 22.47
CA ALA A 462 21.10 -29.12 21.87
C ALA A 462 22.11 -28.11 22.43
N VAL A 463 22.56 -27.19 21.56
CA VAL A 463 23.45 -26.10 21.95
C VAL A 463 23.27 -24.94 20.98
N VAL A 464 23.40 -23.72 21.47
CA VAL A 464 23.47 -22.51 20.62
C VAL A 464 24.93 -22.02 20.63
N LEU A 465 25.52 -21.97 19.46
CA LEU A 465 26.87 -21.42 19.26
C LEU A 465 26.75 -20.07 18.57
N TRP A 466 27.06 -18.99 19.29
CA TRP A 466 26.94 -17.61 18.80
C TRP A 466 28.31 -17.06 18.40
N PHE A 467 28.52 -16.92 17.07
CA PHE A 467 29.70 -16.32 16.49
C PHE A 467 29.54 -14.81 16.37
N THR A 468 30.30 -14.04 17.09
CA THR A 468 30.31 -12.58 17.03
C THR A 468 31.60 -12.03 16.46
N GLY A 469 31.55 -10.81 15.89
CA GLY A 469 32.71 -10.14 15.32
C GLY A 469 32.34 -9.23 14.15
N LEU A 470 33.28 -8.41 13.70
CA LEU A 470 33.07 -7.46 12.59
C LEU A 470 32.76 -8.17 11.26
N SER A 471 32.24 -7.42 10.31
CA SER A 471 32.06 -7.91 8.93
C SER A 471 33.41 -8.32 8.35
N GLY A 472 33.42 -9.42 7.59
CA GLY A 472 34.67 -9.96 7.01
C GLY A 472 35.54 -10.76 7.98
N ALA A 473 35.22 -10.91 9.27
CA ALA A 473 35.99 -11.65 10.26
C ALA A 473 35.94 -13.19 10.10
N GLY A 474 35.33 -13.71 9.06
CA GLY A 474 35.25 -15.15 8.77
C GLY A 474 34.20 -15.94 9.55
N LYS A 475 33.27 -15.28 10.27
CA LYS A 475 32.20 -15.94 11.06
C LYS A 475 31.41 -16.98 10.27
N SER A 476 30.85 -16.57 9.13
CA SER A 476 30.02 -17.43 8.28
C SER A 476 30.83 -18.60 7.70
N THR A 477 32.09 -18.38 7.35
CA THR A 477 33.00 -19.44 6.84
C THR A 477 33.30 -20.50 7.90
N ILE A 478 33.59 -20.07 9.14
CA ILE A 478 33.84 -20.98 10.27
C ILE A 478 32.58 -21.75 10.62
N ALA A 479 31.45 -21.06 10.71
CA ALA A 479 30.15 -21.68 11.05
C ALA A 479 29.71 -22.70 10.00
N ALA A 480 29.80 -22.38 8.72
CA ALA A 480 29.46 -23.30 7.63
C ALA A 480 30.41 -24.54 7.60
N THR A 481 31.71 -24.34 7.89
CA THR A 481 32.66 -25.48 8.00
C THR A 481 32.31 -26.36 9.18
N LEU A 482 31.97 -25.79 10.33
CA LEU A 482 31.56 -26.52 11.53
C LEU A 482 30.24 -27.25 11.30
N GLU A 483 29.26 -26.58 10.68
CA GLU A 483 27.97 -27.18 10.31
C GLU A 483 28.18 -28.44 9.47
N LYS A 484 28.99 -28.34 8.41
CA LYS A 484 29.30 -29.49 7.55
C LYS A 484 29.92 -30.65 8.33
N ARG A 485 30.81 -30.39 9.30
CA ARG A 485 31.41 -31.43 10.15
C ARG A 485 30.39 -32.06 11.07
N LEU A 486 29.57 -31.28 11.75
CA LEU A 486 28.50 -31.76 12.62
C LEU A 486 27.46 -32.58 11.86
N PHE A 487 27.05 -32.09 10.67
CA PHE A 487 26.17 -32.82 9.77
C PHE A 487 26.72 -34.21 9.37
N ASN A 488 28.01 -34.28 9.04
CA ASN A 488 28.68 -35.54 8.73
C ASN A 488 28.76 -36.49 9.97
N CYS A 489 28.69 -35.94 11.19
CA CYS A 489 28.57 -36.71 12.43
C CYS A 489 27.11 -37.08 12.76
N HIS A 490 26.16 -36.89 11.80
CA HIS A 490 24.73 -37.13 11.96
C HIS A 490 24.05 -36.25 13.03
N CYS A 491 24.65 -35.11 13.39
CA CYS A 491 24.00 -34.13 14.26
C CYS A 491 22.98 -33.30 13.48
N ARG A 492 21.87 -32.99 14.13
CA ARG A 492 20.89 -32.04 13.60
C ARG A 492 21.39 -30.63 13.84
N THR A 493 21.58 -29.87 12.77
CA THR A 493 22.15 -28.53 12.80
C THR A 493 21.23 -27.52 12.13
N MET A 494 21.29 -26.27 12.58
CA MET A 494 20.66 -25.12 11.93
C MET A 494 21.62 -23.94 11.93
N LEU A 495 21.94 -23.41 10.73
CA LEU A 495 22.76 -22.22 10.57
C LEU A 495 21.86 -20.98 10.36
N LEU A 496 21.95 -20.04 11.28
CA LEU A 496 21.32 -18.73 11.20
C LEU A 496 22.39 -17.69 10.85
N ASP A 497 22.55 -17.45 9.56
CA ASP A 497 23.48 -16.41 9.07
C ASP A 497 22.79 -15.04 9.07
N GLY A 498 23.51 -14.01 9.57
CA GLY A 498 22.98 -12.67 9.74
C GLY A 498 22.51 -12.00 8.45
N ASP A 499 23.17 -12.29 7.33
CA ASP A 499 22.81 -11.74 6.03
C ASP A 499 21.57 -12.47 5.50
N ASN A 500 21.50 -13.80 5.60
CA ASN A 500 20.34 -14.59 5.19
C ASN A 500 19.09 -14.25 6.01
N VAL A 501 19.23 -14.05 7.33
CA VAL A 501 18.12 -13.65 8.21
C VAL A 501 17.58 -12.27 7.81
N ARG A 502 18.44 -11.38 7.31
CA ARG A 502 18.02 -10.06 6.82
C ARG A 502 17.30 -10.10 5.48
N HIS A 503 17.50 -11.12 4.66
CA HIS A 503 16.73 -11.30 3.42
C HIS A 503 15.29 -11.79 3.66
N GLY A 504 15.03 -12.41 4.81
CA GLY A 504 13.71 -12.96 5.17
C GLY A 504 13.15 -12.37 6.46
N LEU A 505 13.41 -13.03 7.59
CA LEU A 505 12.83 -12.74 8.91
C LEU A 505 12.99 -11.27 9.36
N CYS A 506 14.07 -10.63 8.97
CA CYS A 506 14.44 -9.26 9.35
C CYS A 506 14.56 -8.32 8.13
N SER A 507 13.87 -8.62 7.04
CA SER A 507 13.88 -7.80 5.81
C SER A 507 13.28 -6.40 6.01
N ASP A 508 12.46 -6.23 7.04
CA ASP A 508 11.86 -4.96 7.46
C ASP A 508 12.81 -4.08 8.30
N LEU A 509 13.98 -4.60 8.71
CA LEU A 509 14.92 -3.90 9.59
C LEU A 509 16.08 -3.29 8.80
N GLY A 510 16.45 -2.04 9.17
CA GLY A 510 17.64 -1.35 8.67
C GLY A 510 18.91 -1.68 9.49
N PHE A 511 19.87 -0.73 9.49
CA PHE A 511 21.16 -0.85 10.20
C PHE A 511 21.29 0.14 11.37
N SER A 512 20.20 0.79 11.80
CA SER A 512 20.20 1.61 13.01
C SER A 512 20.52 0.75 14.25
N ALA A 513 20.90 1.38 15.35
CA ALA A 513 21.18 0.66 16.60
C ALA A 513 19.94 -0.13 17.07
N LEU A 514 18.74 0.44 16.91
CA LEU A 514 17.47 -0.21 17.25
C LEU A 514 17.16 -1.39 16.33
N ASP A 515 17.33 -1.21 15.01
CA ASP A 515 17.11 -2.30 14.05
C ASP A 515 18.11 -3.47 14.30
N ARG A 516 19.34 -3.15 14.70
CA ARG A 516 20.32 -4.17 15.07
C ARG A 516 19.92 -4.93 16.33
N LYS A 517 19.43 -4.22 17.36
CA LYS A 517 18.95 -4.85 18.60
C LYS A 517 17.74 -5.75 18.30
N GLU A 518 16.76 -5.26 17.53
CA GLU A 518 15.59 -6.05 17.15
C GLU A 518 15.94 -7.25 16.25
N ASN A 519 16.93 -7.09 15.34
CA ASN A 519 17.45 -8.20 14.54
C ASN A 519 18.05 -9.31 15.44
N ILE A 520 18.87 -8.93 16.43
CA ILE A 520 19.45 -9.89 17.37
C ILE A 520 18.37 -10.53 18.23
N ARG A 521 17.39 -9.76 18.71
CA ARG A 521 16.26 -10.30 19.46
C ARG A 521 15.47 -11.33 18.65
N ARG A 522 15.09 -11.02 17.40
CA ARG A 522 14.38 -11.98 16.53
C ARG A 522 15.20 -13.23 16.25
N ALA A 523 16.47 -13.06 15.93
CA ALA A 523 17.38 -14.18 15.70
C ALA A 523 17.51 -15.06 16.95
N GLY A 524 17.60 -14.46 18.14
CA GLY A 524 17.64 -15.17 19.41
C GLY A 524 16.39 -15.99 19.69
N GLU A 525 15.18 -15.44 19.44
CA GLU A 525 13.93 -16.18 19.58
C GLU A 525 13.85 -17.38 18.62
N VAL A 526 14.28 -17.21 17.36
CA VAL A 526 14.34 -18.31 16.40
C VAL A 526 15.37 -19.36 16.81
N ALA A 527 16.56 -18.93 17.27
CA ALA A 527 17.57 -19.85 17.78
C ALA A 527 17.05 -20.68 18.97
N LYS A 528 16.26 -20.03 19.86
CA LYS A 528 15.61 -20.72 20.98
C LYS A 528 14.62 -21.79 20.53
N LEU A 529 13.81 -21.52 19.49
CA LEU A 529 12.87 -22.52 18.97
C LEU A 529 13.60 -23.77 18.45
N PHE A 530 14.71 -23.60 17.72
CA PHE A 530 15.52 -24.73 17.26
C PHE A 530 16.26 -25.43 18.40
N PHE A 531 16.74 -24.69 19.39
CA PHE A 531 17.32 -25.23 20.59
C PHE A 531 16.33 -26.10 21.39
N ASP A 532 15.09 -25.61 21.55
CA ASP A 532 14.02 -26.38 22.21
C ASP A 532 13.58 -27.58 21.36
N ASN A 533 13.81 -27.55 20.03
CA ASN A 533 13.64 -28.68 19.13
C ASN A 533 14.76 -29.73 19.23
N GLY A 534 15.81 -29.48 20.00
CA GLY A 534 16.92 -30.42 20.18
C GLY A 534 18.05 -30.28 19.16
N ASP A 535 18.11 -29.17 18.42
CA ASP A 535 19.09 -28.93 17.35
C ASP A 535 20.34 -28.21 17.88
N ILE A 536 21.47 -28.36 17.18
CA ILE A 536 22.67 -27.53 17.36
C ILE A 536 22.52 -26.30 16.46
N VAL A 537 22.40 -25.12 17.07
CA VAL A 537 22.15 -23.88 16.35
C VAL A 537 23.45 -23.07 16.25
N LEU A 538 23.82 -22.69 15.03
CA LEU A 538 25.01 -21.89 14.72
C LEU A 538 24.51 -20.50 14.30
N CYS A 539 24.80 -19.46 15.08
CA CYS A 539 24.36 -18.10 14.83
C CYS A 539 25.55 -17.22 14.45
N THR A 540 25.54 -16.56 13.29
CA THR A 540 26.63 -15.68 12.82
C THR A 540 26.16 -14.25 12.69
N PHE A 541 26.35 -13.44 13.73
CA PHE A 541 25.88 -12.05 13.78
C PHE A 541 26.96 -11.06 14.18
N ILE A 542 26.86 -9.83 13.66
CA ILE A 542 27.60 -8.70 14.23
C ILE A 542 26.82 -8.23 15.45
N SER A 543 27.13 -8.75 16.63
CA SER A 543 26.50 -8.34 17.90
C SER A 543 27.42 -7.35 18.60
N PRO A 544 27.43 -6.05 18.25
CA PRO A 544 28.45 -5.11 18.70
C PRO A 544 28.31 -4.75 20.19
N PHE A 545 27.11 -4.82 20.73
CA PHE A 545 26.85 -4.43 22.10
C PHE A 545 26.87 -5.64 23.06
N ARG A 546 27.51 -5.42 24.23
CA ARG A 546 27.61 -6.47 25.26
C ARG A 546 26.24 -6.91 25.75
N GLN A 547 25.31 -5.95 25.91
CA GLN A 547 23.92 -6.18 26.34
C GLN A 547 23.11 -7.06 25.39
N ASP A 548 23.46 -7.10 24.10
CA ASP A 548 22.78 -7.95 23.11
C ASP A 548 23.31 -9.39 23.13
N ARG A 549 24.40 -9.66 23.87
CA ARG A 549 25.06 -10.97 23.98
C ARG A 549 24.83 -11.65 25.31
N GLU A 550 24.45 -10.91 26.35
CA GLU A 550 24.06 -11.37 27.69
C GLU A 550 22.54 -11.59 27.76
#